data_cb27e83cf9b893fce45c4af26e7292db
#
_entry.id   cb27e83cf9b893fce45c4af26e7292db
#
_cell.length_a   1.000
_cell.length_b   1.000
_cell.length_c   1.000
_cell.angle_alpha   90.00
_cell.angle_beta   90.00
_cell.angle_gamma   90.00
#
_symmetry.space_group_name_H-M   'P 1'
#
loop_
_entity.id
_entity.type
_entity.pdbx_description
1 polymer ?
#
loop_
_entity_poly.entity_id
_entity_poly.type
_entity_poly.pdbx_seq_one_letter_code
_entity_poly.pdbx_strand_id
1 'polypeptide(L)'
;INRQKVLFEEKCRRESYIDDSMTLNSFIEQWRQDYEQSRLKNTTQKHYDDLLERIKPALGHLKLSEITPLHLNAFYKNLAEGGIRIDYKYKCRIDFRKFLKDNDISRYKLIDAAGISMTILESIVAGKNVSKETAFGISNALEIKPEELFDVIGTDKTLSPKTLLHYHRCLSAILSKAVKWGLLFSNPCERVDPPKLRRREAKCLNEEQTLKLIAALDEKGQYQYSVMVKLMIFSGARRAEICGLEWNDVDWDKGCIHICRNSLYLPNVGMYEDTTKTESSERYVKLPQSVMTLLSEFRDYQNGIKKQMGEGWQESGKIFTQYNGLPIHPSSVTSWLRKFTERNGLPHVTPHMLRHTSATMLLMQGVPLKAVPRRLGHTLASTTSDIYGHSLRSVEDIAADKLEAMLSPSTQLKMEDK
;
A
#
# COMPACT_ATOMS: atom_id res chain seq x y z
N ILE A 1 -26.13 31.51 -40.84
CA ILE A 1 -27.11 31.81 -39.78
C ILE A 1 -27.81 30.52 -39.33
N ASN A 2 -28.30 29.65 -40.26
CA ASN A 2 -29.00 28.42 -39.87
C ASN A 2 -28.13 27.42 -39.05
N ARG A 3 -26.88 27.27 -39.38
CA ARG A 3 -25.99 26.33 -38.65
C ARG A 3 -25.71 26.79 -37.20
N GLN A 4 -25.55 28.08 -36.98
CA GLN A 4 -25.39 28.64 -35.63
C GLN A 4 -26.69 28.55 -34.83
N LYS A 5 -27.85 28.72 -35.48
CA LYS A 5 -29.16 28.57 -34.84
C LYS A 5 -29.41 27.12 -34.41
N VAL A 6 -29.10 26.13 -35.25
CA VAL A 6 -29.23 24.71 -34.93
C VAL A 6 -28.29 24.33 -33.80
N LEU A 7 -27.03 24.78 -33.82
CA LEU A 7 -26.07 24.54 -32.75
C LEU A 7 -26.50 25.17 -31.40
N PHE A 8 -27.14 26.36 -31.48
CA PHE A 8 -27.68 27.03 -30.31
C PHE A 8 -28.92 26.30 -29.77
N GLU A 9 -29.84 25.88 -30.65
CA GLU A 9 -31.01 25.08 -30.27
C GLU A 9 -30.65 23.72 -29.70
N GLU A 10 -29.63 23.03 -30.25
CA GLU A 10 -29.08 21.81 -29.67
C GLU A 10 -28.43 22.06 -28.32
N LYS A 11 -27.71 23.16 -28.16
CA LYS A 11 -27.13 23.58 -26.89
C LYS A 11 -28.20 23.85 -25.84
N CYS A 12 -29.25 24.60 -26.21
CA CYS A 12 -30.39 24.87 -25.33
C CYS A 12 -31.16 23.61 -24.95
N ARG A 13 -31.36 22.66 -25.87
CA ARG A 13 -31.99 21.37 -25.56
C ARG A 13 -31.13 20.52 -24.60
N ARG A 14 -29.83 20.53 -24.74
CA ARG A 14 -28.91 19.82 -23.84
C ARG A 14 -28.85 20.48 -22.46
N GLU A 15 -28.82 21.80 -22.39
CA GLU A 15 -28.81 22.55 -21.12
C GLU A 15 -30.15 22.46 -20.37
N SER A 16 -31.30 22.27 -21.05
CA SER A 16 -32.60 22.13 -20.40
C SER A 16 -32.86 20.81 -19.68
N TYR A 17 -31.94 19.82 -19.83
CA TYR A 17 -32.01 18.53 -19.12
C TYR A 17 -31.01 18.42 -17.97
N ILE A 18 -30.17 19.44 -17.76
CA ILE A 18 -29.22 19.43 -16.64
C ILE A 18 -29.93 20.02 -15.43
N ASP A 19 -30.07 19.23 -14.34
CA ASP A 19 -30.53 19.76 -13.07
C ASP A 19 -29.47 20.72 -12.50
N ASP A 20 -29.69 22.02 -12.79
CA ASP A 20 -28.78 23.10 -12.37
C ASP A 20 -28.82 23.37 -10.85
N SER A 21 -29.66 22.66 -10.10
CA SER A 21 -29.78 22.82 -8.66
C SER A 21 -28.83 21.90 -7.86
N MET A 22 -28.33 20.80 -8.47
CA MET A 22 -27.57 19.77 -7.80
C MET A 22 -26.17 20.24 -7.39
N THR A 23 -25.88 20.21 -6.09
CA THR A 23 -24.53 20.50 -5.58
C THR A 23 -23.63 19.29 -5.71
N LEU A 24 -22.28 19.53 -5.69
CA LEU A 24 -21.31 18.44 -5.66
C LEU A 24 -21.54 17.51 -4.47
N ASN A 25 -21.91 18.06 -3.31
CA ASN A 25 -22.13 17.26 -2.11
C ASN A 25 -23.35 16.32 -2.29
N SER A 26 -24.47 16.83 -2.79
CA SER A 26 -25.66 16.02 -3.08
C SER A 26 -25.37 14.94 -4.12
N PHE A 27 -24.59 15.29 -5.15
CA PHE A 27 -24.17 14.31 -6.16
C PHE A 27 -23.26 13.22 -5.60
N ILE A 28 -22.29 13.57 -4.73
CA ILE A 28 -21.43 12.59 -4.08
C ILE A 28 -22.25 11.58 -3.28
N GLU A 29 -23.27 12.01 -2.52
CA GLU A 29 -24.11 11.09 -1.75
C GLU A 29 -24.89 10.14 -2.68
N GLN A 30 -25.50 10.65 -3.76
CA GLN A 30 -26.18 9.82 -4.73
C GLN A 30 -25.22 8.85 -5.45
N TRP A 31 -24.04 9.34 -5.88
CA TRP A 31 -23.02 8.52 -6.52
C TRP A 31 -22.55 7.39 -5.61
N ARG A 32 -22.41 7.62 -4.30
CA ARG A 32 -22.04 6.60 -3.32
C ARG A 32 -23.08 5.51 -3.22
N GLN A 33 -24.36 5.87 -3.15
CA GLN A 33 -25.45 4.90 -3.06
C GLN A 33 -25.60 4.08 -4.35
N ASP A 34 -25.59 4.71 -5.50
CA ASP A 34 -25.93 4.08 -6.77
C ASP A 34 -24.75 3.37 -7.46
N TYR A 35 -23.53 3.77 -7.14
CA TYR A 35 -22.36 3.28 -7.86
C TYR A 35 -21.23 2.76 -6.98
N GLU A 36 -20.83 3.50 -5.95
CA GLU A 36 -19.63 3.19 -5.16
C GLU A 36 -19.80 1.88 -4.40
N GLN A 37 -20.92 1.72 -3.69
CA GLN A 37 -21.17 0.57 -2.83
C GLN A 37 -21.27 -0.74 -3.62
N SER A 38 -21.74 -0.69 -4.85
CA SER A 38 -21.97 -1.90 -5.67
C SER A 38 -20.77 -2.28 -6.56
N ARG A 39 -19.82 -1.37 -6.80
CA ARG A 39 -18.78 -1.57 -7.82
C ARG A 39 -17.34 -1.33 -7.37
N LEU A 40 -17.13 -0.63 -6.27
CA LEU A 40 -15.79 -0.35 -5.78
C LEU A 40 -15.42 -1.26 -4.62
N LYS A 41 -14.17 -1.70 -4.61
CA LYS A 41 -13.62 -2.48 -3.49
C LYS A 41 -13.60 -1.66 -2.21
N ASN A 42 -13.82 -2.28 -1.07
CA ASN A 42 -13.85 -1.65 0.26
C ASN A 42 -12.63 -0.75 0.54
N THR A 43 -11.43 -1.19 0.11
CA THR A 43 -10.21 -0.37 0.23
C THR A 43 -10.24 0.91 -0.60
N THR A 44 -10.91 0.89 -1.77
CA THR A 44 -11.06 2.07 -2.62
C THR A 44 -12.11 3.01 -2.06
N GLN A 45 -13.21 2.47 -1.54
CA GLN A 45 -14.25 3.24 -0.86
C GLN A 45 -13.65 3.99 0.33
N LYS A 46 -12.92 3.28 1.21
CA LYS A 46 -12.24 3.92 2.35
C LYS A 46 -11.25 5.01 1.92
N HIS A 47 -10.50 4.76 0.87
CA HIS A 47 -9.58 5.78 0.34
C HIS A 47 -10.32 7.00 -0.20
N TYR A 48 -11.48 6.82 -0.83
CA TYR A 48 -12.32 7.94 -1.27
C TYR A 48 -12.92 8.69 -0.07
N ASP A 49 -13.37 7.98 0.99
CA ASP A 49 -13.82 8.62 2.23
C ASP A 49 -12.78 9.59 2.78
N ASP A 50 -11.54 9.12 2.91
CA ASP A 50 -10.43 9.93 3.44
C ASP A 50 -10.14 11.18 2.56
N LEU A 51 -10.34 11.09 1.24
CA LEU A 51 -10.19 12.24 0.33
C LEU A 51 -11.40 13.18 0.39
N LEU A 52 -12.61 12.61 0.50
CA LEU A 52 -13.85 13.37 0.57
C LEU A 52 -13.97 14.22 1.83
N GLU A 53 -13.30 13.86 2.93
CA GLU A 53 -13.23 14.68 4.14
C GLU A 53 -12.72 16.12 3.89
N ARG A 54 -11.94 16.32 2.82
CA ARG A 54 -11.47 17.66 2.42
C ARG A 54 -12.18 18.22 1.18
N ILE A 55 -12.56 17.35 0.27
CA ILE A 55 -13.27 17.76 -0.96
C ILE A 55 -14.62 18.37 -0.60
N LYS A 56 -15.40 17.72 0.28
CA LYS A 56 -16.73 18.16 0.66
C LYS A 56 -16.77 19.57 1.27
N PRO A 57 -15.95 19.92 2.28
CA PRO A 57 -15.94 21.26 2.84
C PRO A 57 -15.47 22.32 1.84
N ALA A 58 -14.52 21.98 0.94
CA ALA A 58 -13.93 22.95 0.02
C ALA A 58 -14.80 23.21 -1.23
N LEU A 59 -15.40 22.18 -1.81
CA LEU A 59 -16.07 22.24 -3.10
C LEU A 59 -17.52 21.75 -3.06
N GLY A 60 -17.94 21.07 -2.00
CA GLY A 60 -19.23 20.38 -1.91
C GLY A 60 -20.44 21.30 -2.00
N HIS A 61 -20.30 22.57 -1.61
CA HIS A 61 -21.34 23.57 -1.66
C HIS A 61 -21.61 24.14 -3.07
N LEU A 62 -20.65 23.96 -4.01
CA LEU A 62 -20.78 24.41 -5.37
C LEU A 62 -21.76 23.53 -6.15
N LYS A 63 -22.58 24.15 -7.01
CA LYS A 63 -23.36 23.40 -7.99
C LYS A 63 -22.44 22.72 -9.00
N LEU A 64 -22.84 21.55 -9.50
CA LEU A 64 -22.05 20.80 -10.48
C LEU A 64 -21.72 21.65 -11.71
N SER A 65 -22.69 22.42 -12.21
CA SER A 65 -22.55 23.31 -13.37
C SER A 65 -21.57 24.47 -13.13
N GLU A 66 -21.38 24.90 -11.88
CA GLU A 66 -20.51 26.00 -11.50
C GLU A 66 -19.05 25.58 -11.24
N ILE A 67 -18.76 24.28 -11.17
CA ILE A 67 -17.40 23.80 -10.95
C ILE A 67 -16.55 24.06 -12.19
N THR A 68 -15.61 24.98 -12.04
CA THR A 68 -14.68 25.39 -13.11
C THR A 68 -13.28 24.86 -12.87
N PRO A 69 -12.41 24.82 -13.90
CA PRO A 69 -10.99 24.55 -13.74
C PRO A 69 -10.29 25.49 -12.73
N LEU A 70 -10.77 26.72 -12.58
CA LEU A 70 -10.21 27.68 -11.61
C LEU A 70 -10.48 27.25 -10.18
N HIS A 71 -11.66 26.74 -9.87
CA HIS A 71 -12.00 26.20 -8.54
C HIS A 71 -11.08 25.01 -8.19
N LEU A 72 -10.84 24.11 -9.16
CA LEU A 72 -9.96 22.96 -8.97
C LEU A 72 -8.50 23.38 -8.75
N ASN A 73 -8.01 24.32 -9.54
CA ASN A 73 -6.66 24.87 -9.38
C ASN A 73 -6.47 25.55 -8.02
N ALA A 74 -7.46 26.36 -7.58
CA ALA A 74 -7.45 26.99 -6.26
C ALA A 74 -7.44 25.95 -5.15
N PHE A 75 -8.24 24.89 -5.27
CA PHE A 75 -8.26 23.77 -4.32
C PHE A 75 -6.90 23.04 -4.25
N TYR A 76 -6.27 22.72 -5.39
CA TYR A 76 -4.96 22.06 -5.40
C TYR A 76 -3.86 22.97 -4.86
N LYS A 77 -3.90 24.27 -5.13
CA LYS A 77 -2.98 25.24 -4.57
C LYS A 77 -3.10 25.30 -3.05
N ASN A 78 -4.31 25.38 -2.53
CA ASN A 78 -4.59 25.35 -1.10
C ASN A 78 -4.08 24.04 -0.47
N LEU A 79 -4.33 22.88 -1.07
CA LEU A 79 -3.80 21.60 -0.58
C LEU A 79 -2.27 21.52 -0.60
N ALA A 80 -1.60 22.31 -1.42
CA ALA A 80 -0.13 22.36 -1.49
C ALA A 80 0.50 23.30 -0.45
N GLU A 81 -0.31 24.11 0.23
CA GLU A 81 0.16 25.04 1.26
C GLU A 81 0.57 24.30 2.56
N GLY A 82 1.44 24.92 3.36
CA GLY A 82 1.80 24.42 4.68
C GLY A 82 0.63 24.50 5.65
N GLY A 83 0.63 23.68 6.69
CA GLY A 83 -0.39 23.72 7.74
C GLY A 83 -1.71 23.00 7.42
N ILE A 84 -1.91 22.53 6.19
CA ILE A 84 -3.16 21.86 5.76
C ILE A 84 -3.22 20.36 6.14
N ARG A 85 -2.10 19.79 6.55
CA ARG A 85 -2.09 18.38 7.00
C ARG A 85 -2.95 18.21 8.24
N ILE A 86 -3.82 17.20 8.24
CA ILE A 86 -4.62 16.80 9.40
C ILE A 86 -3.89 15.73 10.23
N ASP A 87 -2.94 15.02 9.61
CA ASP A 87 -2.20 13.89 10.17
C ASP A 87 -0.89 14.29 10.89
N TYR A 88 -0.81 15.53 11.41
CA TYR A 88 0.30 15.94 12.25
C TYR A 88 0.32 15.12 13.55
N LYS A 89 1.52 14.95 14.09
CA LYS A 89 1.77 14.18 15.30
C LYS A 89 2.05 15.11 16.47
N TYR A 90 1.85 14.57 17.65
CA TYR A 90 2.13 15.23 18.90
C TYR A 90 3.32 14.57 19.58
N LYS A 91 4.26 15.33 20.07
CA LYS A 91 5.41 14.86 20.82
C LYS A 91 5.40 15.47 22.21
N CYS A 92 5.54 14.65 23.24
CA CYS A 92 5.61 15.15 24.60
C CYS A 92 6.82 16.09 24.77
N ARG A 93 6.57 17.29 25.33
CA ARG A 93 7.58 18.34 25.58
C ARG A 93 8.43 18.05 26.81
N ILE A 94 7.87 17.32 27.78
CA ILE A 94 8.45 17.10 29.10
C ILE A 94 8.94 15.66 29.23
N ASP A 95 9.80 15.41 30.20
CA ASP A 95 10.08 14.03 30.63
C ASP A 95 8.83 13.46 31.30
N PHE A 96 8.03 12.76 30.49
CA PHE A 96 6.72 12.24 30.92
C PHE A 96 6.85 11.19 32.04
N ARG A 97 7.97 10.45 32.07
CA ARG A 97 8.27 9.49 33.16
C ARG A 97 8.45 10.22 34.49
N LYS A 98 9.27 11.29 34.49
CA LYS A 98 9.52 12.10 35.65
C LYS A 98 8.25 12.80 36.11
N PHE A 99 7.50 13.39 35.18
CA PHE A 99 6.23 14.07 35.45
C PHE A 99 5.23 13.14 36.18
N LEU A 100 5.02 11.90 35.68
CA LEU A 100 4.14 10.93 36.34
C LEU A 100 4.57 10.59 37.75
N LYS A 101 5.89 10.49 38.00
CA LYS A 101 6.45 10.21 39.33
C LYS A 101 6.30 11.40 40.27
N ASP A 102 6.64 12.60 39.81
CA ASP A 102 6.63 13.81 40.66
C ASP A 102 5.21 14.23 41.06
N ASN A 103 4.19 13.85 40.31
CA ASN A 103 2.78 14.13 40.60
C ASN A 103 2.03 12.91 41.17
N ASP A 104 2.72 11.81 41.49
CA ASP A 104 2.13 10.56 42.01
C ASP A 104 0.99 9.99 41.17
N ILE A 105 1.11 10.07 39.83
CA ILE A 105 0.09 9.65 38.89
C ILE A 105 0.26 8.16 38.56
N SER A 106 -0.74 7.35 38.92
CA SER A 106 -0.77 5.94 38.57
C SER A 106 -0.93 5.73 37.07
N ARG A 107 0.01 4.98 36.46
CA ARG A 107 -0.01 4.65 35.04
C ARG A 107 -1.29 3.90 34.63
N TYR A 108 -1.77 2.98 35.47
CA TYR A 108 -2.98 2.21 35.21
C TYR A 108 -4.24 3.09 35.21
N LYS A 109 -4.34 4.01 36.17
CA LYS A 109 -5.45 4.97 36.22
C LYS A 109 -5.44 5.91 35.01
N LEU A 110 -4.24 6.36 34.59
CA LEU A 110 -4.11 7.24 33.44
C LEU A 110 -4.49 6.55 32.13
N ILE A 111 -4.09 5.31 31.91
CA ILE A 111 -4.47 4.57 30.70
C ILE A 111 -5.96 4.38 30.60
N ASP A 112 -6.60 4.03 31.70
CA ASP A 112 -8.06 3.84 31.77
C ASP A 112 -8.79 5.16 31.50
N ALA A 113 -8.43 6.23 32.19
CA ALA A 113 -9.02 7.55 32.02
C ALA A 113 -8.80 8.16 30.62
N ALA A 114 -7.63 7.92 30.02
CA ALA A 114 -7.28 8.42 28.68
C ALA A 114 -7.75 7.50 27.54
N GLY A 115 -8.26 6.31 27.84
CA GLY A 115 -8.69 5.33 26.83
C GLY A 115 -7.55 4.82 25.94
N ILE A 116 -6.32 4.67 26.47
CA ILE A 116 -5.14 4.26 25.72
C ILE A 116 -4.57 2.93 26.21
N SER A 117 -3.73 2.28 25.43
CA SER A 117 -3.01 1.07 25.86
C SER A 117 -1.69 1.42 26.59
N MET A 118 -1.20 0.48 27.42
CA MET A 118 0.12 0.61 28.05
C MET A 118 1.23 0.83 27.03
N THR A 119 1.17 0.20 25.87
CA THR A 119 2.15 0.37 24.77
C THR A 119 2.19 1.79 24.25
N ILE A 120 1.06 2.47 24.20
CA ILE A 120 0.97 3.89 23.80
C ILE A 120 1.61 4.75 24.88
N LEU A 121 1.30 4.51 26.16
CA LEU A 121 1.90 5.23 27.27
C LEU A 121 3.44 5.08 27.27
N GLU A 122 3.96 3.86 27.11
CA GLU A 122 5.41 3.60 27.00
C GLU A 122 6.03 4.30 25.78
N SER A 123 5.28 4.46 24.70
CA SER A 123 5.73 5.22 23.53
C SER A 123 5.90 6.72 23.84
N ILE A 124 5.00 7.30 24.64
CA ILE A 124 5.10 8.68 25.09
C ILE A 124 6.28 8.88 26.05
N VAL A 125 6.42 7.97 27.01
CA VAL A 125 7.56 7.95 27.95
C VAL A 125 8.89 7.82 27.22
N ALA A 126 8.91 7.11 26.09
CA ALA A 126 10.08 6.97 25.20
C ALA A 126 10.28 8.16 24.24
N GLY A 127 9.51 9.25 24.37
CA GLY A 127 9.60 10.45 23.52
C GLY A 127 9.15 10.24 22.06
N LYS A 128 8.36 9.21 21.79
CA LYS A 128 7.82 8.94 20.44
C LYS A 128 6.62 9.81 20.15
N ASN A 129 6.40 10.10 18.87
CA ASN A 129 5.25 10.87 18.42
C ASN A 129 3.96 10.03 18.53
N VAL A 130 2.87 10.67 18.95
CA VAL A 130 1.53 10.07 19.10
C VAL A 130 0.50 10.78 18.23
N SER A 131 -0.69 10.22 18.11
CA SER A 131 -1.80 10.82 17.38
C SER A 131 -2.42 11.98 18.17
N LYS A 132 -3.25 12.78 17.48
CA LYS A 132 -4.04 13.85 18.11
C LYS A 132 -4.94 13.31 19.20
N GLU A 133 -5.69 12.24 18.89
CA GLU A 133 -6.64 11.61 19.82
C GLU A 133 -5.93 11.15 21.09
N THR A 134 -4.76 10.54 20.96
CA THR A 134 -3.93 10.11 22.10
C THR A 134 -3.46 11.29 22.95
N ALA A 135 -2.95 12.35 22.30
CA ALA A 135 -2.47 13.53 23.01
C ALA A 135 -3.59 14.23 23.78
N PHE A 136 -4.75 14.41 23.12
CA PHE A 136 -5.93 15.02 23.75
C PHE A 136 -6.54 14.12 24.82
N GLY A 137 -6.60 12.79 24.64
CA GLY A 137 -7.09 11.86 25.66
C GLY A 137 -6.25 11.95 26.94
N ILE A 138 -4.92 11.99 26.83
CA ILE A 138 -4.05 12.18 28.01
C ILE A 138 -4.21 13.55 28.65
N SER A 139 -4.25 14.60 27.84
CA SER A 139 -4.42 15.97 28.33
C SER A 139 -5.72 16.13 29.10
N ASN A 140 -6.82 15.58 28.59
CA ASN A 140 -8.11 15.57 29.28
C ASN A 140 -8.07 14.75 30.58
N ALA A 141 -7.44 13.57 30.55
CA ALA A 141 -7.33 12.72 31.75
C ALA A 141 -6.46 13.36 32.87
N LEU A 142 -5.55 14.25 32.49
CA LEU A 142 -4.69 15.00 33.42
C LEU A 142 -5.21 16.40 33.74
N GLU A 143 -6.31 16.83 33.12
CA GLU A 143 -6.87 18.18 33.22
C GLU A 143 -5.85 19.29 32.85
N ILE A 144 -4.92 18.97 31.91
CA ILE A 144 -3.87 19.88 31.44
C ILE A 144 -4.12 20.17 29.94
N LYS A 145 -3.90 21.42 29.53
CA LYS A 145 -4.07 21.79 28.12
C LYS A 145 -3.07 21.04 27.24
N PRO A 146 -3.49 20.53 26.05
CA PRO A 146 -2.60 19.79 25.14
C PRO A 146 -1.33 20.57 24.76
N GLU A 147 -1.41 21.88 24.62
CA GLU A 147 -0.30 22.76 24.26
C GLU A 147 0.77 22.86 25.37
N GLU A 148 0.42 22.55 26.61
CA GLU A 148 1.34 22.55 27.74
C GLU A 148 2.15 21.23 27.80
N LEU A 149 1.53 20.12 27.40
CA LEU A 149 2.15 18.79 27.45
C LEU A 149 2.80 18.37 26.14
N PHE A 150 2.30 18.84 25.01
CA PHE A 150 2.71 18.33 23.69
C PHE A 150 3.05 19.45 22.70
N ASP A 151 4.12 19.22 21.92
CA ASP A 151 4.42 19.98 20.71
C ASP A 151 3.76 19.34 19.51
N VAL A 152 3.20 20.16 18.63
CA VAL A 152 2.65 19.69 17.34
C VAL A 152 3.80 19.54 16.35
N ILE A 153 3.95 18.36 15.80
CA ILE A 153 5.05 18.02 14.89
C ILE A 153 4.54 17.81 13.47
N GLY A 154 5.16 18.51 12.52
CA GLY A 154 4.90 18.32 11.09
C GLY A 154 3.83 19.22 10.51
N THR A 155 3.47 20.29 11.21
CA THR A 155 2.57 21.35 10.68
C THR A 155 3.10 22.00 9.41
N ASP A 156 4.42 22.15 9.27
CA ASP A 156 5.06 22.82 8.13
C ASP A 156 5.17 21.92 6.87
N LYS A 157 4.81 20.62 7.00
CA LYS A 157 4.92 19.69 5.88
C LYS A 157 3.73 19.85 4.94
N THR A 158 4.02 20.14 3.68
CA THR A 158 3.03 20.14 2.59
C THR A 158 2.61 18.73 2.22
N LEU A 159 1.45 18.60 1.57
CA LEU A 159 1.05 17.33 0.97
C LEU A 159 1.96 16.97 -0.21
N SER A 160 2.27 15.68 -0.36
CA SER A 160 3.09 15.23 -1.47
C SER A 160 2.37 15.42 -2.82
N PRO A 161 3.11 15.66 -3.93
CA PRO A 161 2.50 15.70 -5.27
C PRO A 161 1.69 14.44 -5.59
N LYS A 162 2.10 13.30 -5.06
CA LYS A 162 1.35 12.05 -5.21
C LYS A 162 -0.01 12.11 -4.50
N THR A 163 -0.05 12.68 -3.30
CA THR A 163 -1.30 12.86 -2.55
C THR A 163 -2.24 13.82 -3.29
N LEU A 164 -1.72 14.94 -3.81
CA LEU A 164 -2.47 15.88 -4.63
C LEU A 164 -3.06 15.19 -5.88
N LEU A 165 -2.28 14.33 -6.55
CA LEU A 165 -2.76 13.55 -7.68
C LEU A 165 -3.90 12.59 -7.29
N HIS A 166 -3.91 12.07 -6.07
CA HIS A 166 -5.04 11.25 -5.58
C HIS A 166 -6.33 12.06 -5.45
N TYR A 167 -6.27 13.31 -4.96
CA TYR A 167 -7.42 14.23 -4.95
C TYR A 167 -7.92 14.52 -6.36
N HIS A 168 -7.02 14.83 -7.28
CA HIS A 168 -7.39 15.07 -8.69
C HIS A 168 -8.08 13.84 -9.31
N ARG A 169 -7.54 12.64 -9.12
CA ARG A 169 -8.13 11.40 -9.64
C ARG A 169 -9.50 11.08 -9.03
N CYS A 170 -9.68 11.32 -7.75
CA CYS A 170 -10.95 11.14 -7.06
C CYS A 170 -12.01 12.09 -7.66
N LEU A 171 -11.71 13.39 -7.71
CA LEU A 171 -12.61 14.39 -8.32
C LEU A 171 -12.92 14.08 -9.78
N SER A 172 -11.89 13.74 -10.56
CA SER A 172 -12.06 13.37 -11.98
C SER A 172 -12.96 12.14 -12.15
N ALA A 173 -12.84 11.13 -11.31
CA ALA A 173 -13.69 9.94 -11.36
C ALA A 173 -15.15 10.27 -11.04
N ILE A 174 -15.40 11.09 -10.01
CA ILE A 174 -16.73 11.52 -9.59
C ILE A 174 -17.37 12.38 -10.69
N LEU A 175 -16.67 13.41 -11.18
CA LEU A 175 -17.20 14.32 -12.20
C LEU A 175 -17.36 13.64 -13.58
N SER A 176 -16.49 12.69 -13.94
CA SER A 176 -16.70 11.85 -15.14
C SER A 176 -17.98 11.02 -15.03
N LYS A 177 -18.37 10.63 -13.81
CA LYS A 177 -19.63 9.92 -13.60
C LYS A 177 -20.82 10.86 -13.75
N ALA A 178 -20.71 12.09 -13.25
CA ALA A 178 -21.74 13.12 -13.48
C ALA A 178 -21.96 13.39 -14.99
N VAL A 179 -20.87 13.42 -15.77
CA VAL A 179 -20.97 13.52 -17.24
C VAL A 179 -21.70 12.31 -17.84
N LYS A 180 -21.33 11.09 -17.41
CA LYS A 180 -21.99 9.86 -17.89
C LYS A 180 -23.47 9.76 -17.52
N TRP A 181 -23.88 10.40 -16.42
CA TRP A 181 -25.29 10.46 -16.01
C TRP A 181 -26.03 11.66 -16.61
N GLY A 182 -25.38 12.47 -17.45
CA GLY A 182 -25.98 13.60 -18.12
C GLY A 182 -26.16 14.85 -17.25
N LEU A 183 -25.54 14.87 -16.04
CA LEU A 183 -25.61 15.98 -15.10
C LEU A 183 -24.56 17.06 -15.36
N LEU A 184 -23.53 16.74 -16.15
CA LEU A 184 -22.52 17.67 -16.62
C LEU A 184 -22.27 17.48 -18.12
N PHE A 185 -21.96 18.56 -18.80
CA PHE A 185 -21.62 18.54 -20.23
C PHE A 185 -20.19 17.99 -20.46
N SER A 186 -19.24 18.39 -19.64
CA SER A 186 -17.84 17.97 -19.71
C SER A 186 -17.22 17.95 -18.32
N ASN A 187 -16.19 17.11 -18.14
CA ASN A 187 -15.47 17.04 -16.87
C ASN A 187 -14.46 18.19 -16.76
N PRO A 188 -14.63 19.14 -15.82
CA PRO A 188 -13.69 20.25 -15.66
C PRO A 188 -12.27 19.80 -15.25
N CYS A 189 -12.09 18.60 -14.68
CA CYS A 189 -10.76 18.06 -14.36
C CYS A 189 -9.91 17.80 -15.61
N GLU A 190 -10.51 17.55 -16.78
CA GLU A 190 -9.79 17.32 -18.04
C GLU A 190 -9.08 18.59 -18.58
N ARG A 191 -9.48 19.76 -18.07
CA ARG A 191 -8.91 21.07 -18.44
C ARG A 191 -7.93 21.58 -17.39
N VAL A 192 -7.55 20.75 -16.43
CA VAL A 192 -6.60 21.09 -15.36
C VAL A 192 -5.39 20.16 -15.46
N ASP A 193 -4.21 20.74 -15.47
CA ASP A 193 -2.98 19.94 -15.38
C ASP A 193 -2.85 19.26 -14.03
N PRO A 194 -2.83 17.92 -13.99
CA PRO A 194 -2.65 17.21 -12.73
C PRO A 194 -1.25 17.48 -12.17
N PRO A 195 -1.06 17.41 -10.84
CA PRO A 195 0.24 17.56 -10.22
C PRO A 195 1.27 16.61 -10.81
N LYS A 196 2.38 17.15 -11.34
CA LYS A 196 3.43 16.38 -11.98
C LYS A 196 4.17 15.51 -10.96
N LEU A 197 4.21 14.21 -11.19
CA LEU A 197 5.03 13.29 -10.41
C LEU A 197 6.41 13.17 -11.03
N ARG A 198 7.44 13.39 -10.22
CA ARG A 198 8.78 12.91 -10.61
C ARG A 198 8.77 11.39 -10.50
N ARG A 199 9.01 10.69 -11.59
CA ARG A 199 9.21 9.23 -11.57
C ARG A 199 10.37 8.94 -10.62
N ARG A 200 10.12 8.13 -9.62
CA ARG A 200 11.18 7.60 -8.74
C ARG A 200 11.42 6.17 -9.15
N GLU A 201 12.67 5.82 -9.29
CA GLU A 201 13.08 4.44 -9.52
C GLU A 201 12.60 3.54 -8.39
N ALA A 202 12.17 2.34 -8.75
CA ALA A 202 11.81 1.35 -7.76
C ALA A 202 13.08 0.87 -7.06
N LYS A 203 13.14 1.07 -5.75
CA LYS A 203 14.24 0.55 -4.95
C LYS A 203 14.17 -0.97 -4.92
N CYS A 204 15.28 -1.63 -5.21
CA CYS A 204 15.47 -3.07 -5.04
C CYS A 204 16.78 -3.34 -4.29
N LEU A 205 16.92 -4.52 -3.75
CA LEU A 205 18.18 -5.01 -3.19
C LEU A 205 19.04 -5.56 -4.35
N ASN A 206 20.34 -5.36 -4.28
CA ASN A 206 21.27 -6.09 -5.12
C ASN A 206 21.48 -7.53 -4.57
N GLU A 207 22.24 -8.35 -5.30
CA GLU A 207 22.49 -9.75 -4.93
C GLU A 207 23.13 -9.89 -3.55
N GLU A 208 24.20 -9.13 -3.29
CA GLU A 208 24.90 -9.13 -2.00
C GLU A 208 23.99 -8.76 -0.84
N GLN A 209 23.18 -7.71 -0.98
CA GLN A 209 22.23 -7.27 0.03
C GLN A 209 21.13 -8.31 0.28
N THR A 210 20.69 -9.00 -0.78
CA THR A 210 19.69 -10.07 -0.67
C THR A 210 20.26 -11.27 0.06
N LEU A 211 21.49 -11.69 -0.25
CA LEU A 211 22.17 -12.78 0.44
C LEU A 211 22.40 -12.44 1.91
N LYS A 212 22.83 -11.22 2.24
CA LYS A 212 22.96 -10.75 3.61
C LYS A 212 21.63 -10.78 4.37
N LEU A 213 20.54 -10.38 3.72
CA LEU A 213 19.22 -10.45 4.32
C LEU A 213 18.81 -11.89 4.60
N ILE A 214 18.99 -12.81 3.64
CA ILE A 214 18.66 -14.24 3.81
C ILE A 214 19.49 -14.85 4.96
N ALA A 215 20.79 -14.61 5.00
CA ALA A 215 21.66 -15.11 6.06
C ALA A 215 21.22 -14.58 7.45
N ALA A 216 20.93 -13.30 7.56
CA ALA A 216 20.43 -12.73 8.81
C ALA A 216 19.06 -13.31 9.22
N LEU A 217 18.18 -13.61 8.28
CA LEU A 217 16.90 -14.28 8.54
C LEU A 217 17.09 -15.69 9.08
N ASP A 218 18.09 -16.42 8.59
CA ASP A 218 18.41 -17.76 9.04
C ASP A 218 18.99 -17.77 10.46
N GLU A 219 19.87 -16.80 10.76
CA GLU A 219 20.56 -16.74 12.04
C GLU A 219 19.72 -16.13 13.17
N LYS A 220 18.99 -15.03 12.88
CA LYS A 220 18.38 -14.14 13.88
C LYS A 220 16.90 -13.90 13.67
N GLY A 221 16.32 -14.42 12.61
CA GLY A 221 14.92 -14.19 12.25
C GLY A 221 13.96 -14.98 13.13
N GLN A 222 12.82 -14.39 13.48
CA GLN A 222 11.70 -15.15 14.02
C GLN A 222 11.16 -16.07 12.91
N TYR A 223 11.04 -17.36 13.17
CA TYR A 223 10.89 -18.41 12.15
C TYR A 223 9.77 -18.11 11.15
N GLN A 224 8.55 -17.82 11.61
CA GLN A 224 7.42 -17.51 10.72
C GLN A 224 7.71 -16.35 9.76
N TYR A 225 8.30 -15.25 10.27
CA TYR A 225 8.59 -14.09 9.43
C TYR A 225 9.76 -14.35 8.48
N SER A 226 10.73 -15.17 8.89
CA SER A 226 11.82 -15.60 8.02
C SER A 226 11.29 -16.39 6.82
N VAL A 227 10.38 -17.35 7.06
CA VAL A 227 9.68 -18.10 6.00
C VAL A 227 8.88 -17.17 5.10
N MET A 228 8.12 -16.23 5.68
CA MET A 228 7.33 -15.27 4.90
C MET A 228 8.20 -14.42 3.98
N VAL A 229 9.30 -13.86 4.49
CA VAL A 229 10.20 -12.98 3.71
C VAL A 229 10.89 -13.76 2.60
N LYS A 230 11.38 -14.97 2.88
CA LYS A 230 11.94 -15.86 1.85
C LYS A 230 10.92 -16.19 0.78
N LEU A 231 9.69 -16.55 1.18
CA LEU A 231 8.62 -16.83 0.23
C LEU A 231 8.29 -15.60 -0.64
N MET A 232 8.31 -14.36 -0.08
CA MET A 232 8.15 -13.13 -0.86
C MET A 232 9.27 -12.93 -1.88
N ILE A 233 10.52 -13.22 -1.53
CA ILE A 233 11.67 -13.10 -2.45
C ILE A 233 11.53 -14.11 -3.59
N PHE A 234 11.29 -15.37 -3.28
CA PHE A 234 11.29 -16.44 -4.27
C PHE A 234 10.04 -16.47 -5.15
N SER A 235 8.88 -16.07 -4.62
CA SER A 235 7.63 -16.02 -5.39
C SER A 235 7.40 -14.69 -6.10
N GLY A 236 7.95 -13.59 -5.58
CA GLY A 236 7.62 -12.23 -5.98
C GLY A 236 6.18 -11.82 -5.66
N ALA A 237 5.46 -12.57 -4.82
CA ALA A 237 4.09 -12.30 -4.45
C ALA A 237 3.92 -11.01 -3.64
N ARG A 238 2.73 -10.42 -3.69
CA ARG A 238 2.38 -9.26 -2.88
C ARG A 238 2.20 -9.67 -1.42
N ARG A 239 2.46 -8.75 -0.49
CA ARG A 239 2.27 -8.99 0.94
C ARG A 239 0.87 -9.58 1.27
N ALA A 240 -0.18 -8.98 0.70
CA ALA A 240 -1.55 -9.43 0.94
C ALA A 240 -1.83 -10.83 0.37
N GLU A 241 -1.19 -11.19 -0.74
CA GLU A 241 -1.24 -12.53 -1.33
C GLU A 241 -0.57 -13.55 -0.40
N ILE A 242 0.63 -13.25 0.12
CA ILE A 242 1.35 -14.13 1.07
C ILE A 242 0.55 -14.31 2.37
N CYS A 243 -0.04 -13.24 2.91
CA CYS A 243 -0.89 -13.33 4.11
C CYS A 243 -2.19 -14.11 3.86
N GLY A 244 -2.64 -14.19 2.60
CA GLY A 244 -3.84 -14.90 2.20
C GLY A 244 -3.64 -16.38 1.89
N LEU A 245 -2.39 -16.87 1.78
CA LEU A 245 -2.09 -18.26 1.44
C LEU A 245 -2.61 -19.24 2.49
N GLU A 246 -3.15 -20.35 2.01
CA GLU A 246 -3.60 -21.51 2.78
C GLU A 246 -2.75 -22.73 2.47
N TRP A 247 -2.76 -23.71 3.36
CA TRP A 247 -2.06 -24.98 3.11
C TRP A 247 -2.63 -25.73 1.90
N ASN A 248 -3.89 -25.55 1.60
CA ASN A 248 -4.54 -26.11 0.41
C ASN A 248 -4.09 -25.45 -0.91
N ASP A 249 -3.44 -24.29 -0.84
CA ASP A 249 -2.88 -23.63 -2.02
C ASP A 249 -1.50 -24.18 -2.41
N VAL A 250 -0.90 -25.05 -1.60
CA VAL A 250 0.40 -25.65 -1.88
C VAL A 250 0.20 -26.99 -2.61
N ASP A 251 0.61 -27.02 -3.87
CA ASP A 251 0.72 -28.24 -4.66
C ASP A 251 2.11 -28.85 -4.43
N TRP A 252 2.17 -29.82 -3.53
CA TRP A 252 3.40 -30.46 -3.12
C TRP A 252 4.05 -31.30 -4.25
N ASP A 253 3.22 -31.92 -5.09
CA ASP A 253 3.68 -32.78 -6.20
C ASP A 253 4.31 -31.96 -7.30
N LYS A 254 3.67 -30.84 -7.66
CA LYS A 254 4.20 -29.92 -8.67
C LYS A 254 5.21 -28.93 -8.09
N GLY A 255 5.34 -28.82 -6.77
CA GLY A 255 6.21 -27.85 -6.10
C GLY A 255 5.85 -26.40 -6.42
N CYS A 256 4.58 -26.05 -6.33
CA CYS A 256 4.10 -24.70 -6.61
C CYS A 256 3.06 -24.22 -5.59
N ILE A 257 2.87 -22.92 -5.53
CA ILE A 257 1.79 -22.28 -4.77
C ILE A 257 0.77 -21.65 -5.70
N HIS A 258 -0.50 -21.76 -5.34
CA HIS A 258 -1.62 -21.12 -6.02
C HIS A 258 -1.95 -19.78 -5.34
N ILE A 259 -1.80 -18.67 -6.05
CA ILE A 259 -2.12 -17.34 -5.55
C ILE A 259 -3.47 -16.92 -6.12
N CYS A 260 -4.53 -16.98 -5.30
CA CYS A 260 -5.91 -16.72 -5.71
C CYS A 260 -6.63 -15.68 -4.84
N ARG A 261 -6.08 -15.32 -3.65
CA ARG A 261 -6.72 -14.39 -2.71
C ARG A 261 -5.74 -13.40 -2.07
N ASN A 262 -6.31 -12.34 -1.50
CA ASN A 262 -5.60 -11.35 -0.70
C ASN A 262 -6.20 -11.31 0.70
N SER A 263 -5.36 -11.36 1.73
CA SER A 263 -5.78 -11.05 3.10
C SER A 263 -5.53 -9.57 3.38
N LEU A 264 -6.59 -8.85 3.75
CA LEU A 264 -6.63 -7.41 3.93
C LEU A 264 -7.18 -7.06 5.31
N TYR A 265 -6.95 -5.83 5.75
CA TYR A 265 -7.50 -5.29 6.98
C TYR A 265 -8.07 -3.90 6.75
N LEU A 266 -9.27 -3.68 7.28
CA LEU A 266 -9.89 -2.36 7.40
C LEU A 266 -10.33 -2.12 8.85
N PRO A 267 -10.12 -0.91 9.42
CA PRO A 267 -10.41 -0.64 10.83
C PRO A 267 -11.83 -1.01 11.27
N ASN A 268 -12.83 -0.75 10.43
CA ASN A 268 -14.25 -0.97 10.76
C ASN A 268 -14.77 -2.35 10.35
N VAL A 269 -13.99 -3.15 9.62
CA VAL A 269 -14.37 -4.48 9.10
C VAL A 269 -13.55 -5.57 9.77
N GLY A 270 -12.33 -5.24 10.19
CA GLY A 270 -11.35 -6.22 10.65
C GLY A 270 -10.57 -6.86 9.50
N MET A 271 -10.13 -8.11 9.73
CA MET A 271 -9.50 -8.94 8.70
C MET A 271 -10.57 -9.47 7.74
N TYR A 272 -10.32 -9.34 6.44
CA TYR A 272 -11.19 -9.90 5.41
C TYR A 272 -10.38 -10.37 4.20
N GLU A 273 -10.99 -11.24 3.43
CA GLU A 273 -10.42 -11.74 2.19
C GLU A 273 -11.08 -11.08 0.99
N ASP A 274 -10.28 -10.82 -0.02
CA ASP A 274 -10.74 -10.32 -1.30
C ASP A 274 -10.11 -11.17 -2.40
N THR A 275 -10.87 -11.47 -3.42
CA THR A 275 -10.34 -12.14 -4.62
C THR A 275 -9.27 -11.27 -5.26
N THR A 276 -8.35 -11.88 -5.98
CA THR A 276 -7.39 -11.13 -6.79
C THR A 276 -8.15 -10.21 -7.77
N LYS A 277 -7.58 -9.00 -8.01
CA LYS A 277 -8.25 -7.90 -8.72
C LYS A 277 -8.73 -8.23 -10.14
N THR A 278 -8.15 -9.25 -10.76
CA THR A 278 -8.41 -9.70 -12.14
C THR A 278 -8.08 -11.17 -12.23
N GLU A 279 -8.70 -11.90 -13.15
CA GLU A 279 -8.35 -13.28 -13.50
C GLU A 279 -6.84 -13.44 -13.80
N SER A 280 -6.21 -12.43 -14.38
CA SER A 280 -4.76 -12.42 -14.64
C SER A 280 -3.89 -12.36 -13.38
N SER A 281 -4.47 -12.06 -12.22
CA SER A 281 -3.75 -12.05 -10.94
C SER A 281 -3.75 -13.42 -10.24
N GLU A 282 -4.68 -14.30 -10.60
CA GLU A 282 -4.69 -15.69 -10.18
C GLU A 282 -3.63 -16.46 -10.96
N ARG A 283 -2.76 -17.17 -10.24
CA ARG A 283 -1.61 -17.82 -10.86
C ARG A 283 -0.98 -18.88 -9.99
N TYR A 284 -0.33 -19.84 -10.65
CA TYR A 284 0.56 -20.81 -10.00
C TYR A 284 2.01 -20.32 -10.09
N VAL A 285 2.72 -20.34 -8.98
CA VAL A 285 4.13 -19.93 -8.92
C VAL A 285 4.97 -21.12 -8.48
N LYS A 286 5.80 -21.64 -9.39
CA LYS A 286 6.78 -22.69 -9.12
C LYS A 286 7.83 -22.16 -8.15
N LEU A 287 8.11 -22.93 -7.09
CA LEU A 287 9.11 -22.61 -6.08
C LEU A 287 10.32 -23.54 -6.21
N PRO A 288 11.52 -23.10 -5.80
CA PRO A 288 12.66 -23.97 -5.65
C PRO A 288 12.42 -25.07 -4.60
N GLN A 289 13.07 -26.23 -4.75
CA GLN A 289 12.90 -27.33 -3.81
C GLN A 289 13.26 -26.95 -2.37
N SER A 290 14.28 -26.11 -2.19
CA SER A 290 14.68 -25.60 -0.87
C SER A 290 13.56 -24.82 -0.16
N VAL A 291 12.77 -24.07 -0.91
CA VAL A 291 11.61 -23.31 -0.37
C VAL A 291 10.45 -24.24 -0.08
N MET A 292 10.24 -25.27 -0.92
CA MET A 292 9.22 -26.30 -0.65
C MET A 292 9.55 -27.10 0.63
N THR A 293 10.81 -27.47 0.82
CA THR A 293 11.28 -28.11 2.07
C THR A 293 11.06 -27.20 3.27
N LEU A 294 11.43 -25.91 3.16
CA LEU A 294 11.19 -24.91 4.20
C LEU A 294 9.71 -24.76 4.57
N LEU A 295 8.81 -24.82 3.57
CA LEU A 295 7.36 -24.80 3.82
C LEU A 295 6.88 -26.06 4.53
N SER A 296 7.42 -27.24 4.20
CA SER A 296 7.10 -28.49 4.88
C SER A 296 7.52 -28.46 6.35
N GLU A 297 8.74 -28.04 6.63
CA GLU A 297 9.25 -27.87 7.99
C GLU A 297 8.44 -26.83 8.79
N PHE A 298 8.01 -25.75 8.12
CA PHE A 298 7.16 -24.74 8.75
C PHE A 298 5.76 -25.28 9.06
N ARG A 299 5.21 -26.17 8.23
CA ARG A 299 3.94 -26.85 8.49
C ARG A 299 4.03 -27.71 9.76
N ASP A 300 5.12 -28.46 9.90
CA ASP A 300 5.36 -29.29 11.09
C ASP A 300 5.53 -28.43 12.35
N TYR A 301 6.25 -27.31 12.25
CA TYR A 301 6.37 -26.31 13.32
C TYR A 301 5.00 -25.75 13.73
N GLN A 302 4.16 -25.34 12.77
CA GLN A 302 2.81 -24.83 13.05
C GLN A 302 1.92 -25.90 13.69
N ASN A 303 2.01 -27.15 13.22
CA ASN A 303 1.29 -28.29 13.80
C ASN A 303 1.74 -28.53 15.27
N GLY A 304 3.00 -28.29 15.59
CA GLY A 304 3.52 -28.35 16.96
C GLY A 304 2.88 -27.27 17.86
N ILE A 305 2.80 -26.04 17.38
CA ILE A 305 2.11 -24.95 18.11
C ILE A 305 0.62 -25.28 18.29
N LYS A 306 -0.05 -25.74 17.24
CA LYS A 306 -1.46 -26.16 17.29
C LYS A 306 -1.71 -27.19 18.37
N LYS A 307 -0.84 -28.21 18.48
CA LYS A 307 -0.93 -29.24 19.52
C LYS A 307 -0.73 -28.65 20.94
N GLN A 308 0.20 -27.71 21.10
CA GLN A 308 0.43 -27.05 22.39
C GLN A 308 -0.72 -26.17 22.83
N MET A 309 -1.38 -25.46 21.88
CA MET A 309 -2.50 -24.58 22.15
C MET A 309 -3.80 -25.34 22.43
N GLY A 310 -3.97 -26.55 21.91
CA GLY A 310 -5.19 -27.35 22.08
C GLY A 310 -6.45 -26.59 21.68
N GLU A 311 -7.41 -26.48 22.58
CA GLU A 311 -8.69 -25.77 22.34
C GLU A 311 -8.54 -24.27 22.10
N GLY A 312 -7.42 -23.67 22.48
CA GLY A 312 -7.12 -22.27 22.20
C GLY A 312 -6.77 -21.98 20.74
N TRP A 313 -6.54 -23.03 19.93
CA TRP A 313 -6.25 -22.88 18.51
C TRP A 313 -7.53 -22.69 17.69
N GLN A 314 -7.56 -21.62 16.89
CA GLN A 314 -8.63 -21.34 15.94
C GLN A 314 -8.16 -21.72 14.52
N GLU A 315 -8.81 -22.72 13.95
CA GLU A 315 -8.43 -23.24 12.64
C GLU A 315 -8.82 -22.29 11.51
N SER A 316 -7.86 -21.69 10.87
CA SER A 316 -8.05 -20.78 9.73
C SER A 316 -7.59 -21.37 8.39
N GLY A 317 -6.89 -22.50 8.41
CA GLY A 317 -6.24 -23.07 7.23
C GLY A 317 -5.06 -22.27 6.67
N LYS A 318 -4.77 -21.11 7.25
CA LYS A 318 -3.71 -20.19 6.76
C LYS A 318 -2.32 -20.73 7.05
N ILE A 319 -1.40 -20.50 6.09
CA ILE A 319 0.02 -20.78 6.30
C ILE A 319 0.58 -19.88 7.41
N PHE A 320 0.24 -18.59 7.37
CA PHE A 320 0.76 -17.60 8.32
C PHE A 320 -0.32 -17.10 9.25
N THR A 321 -0.13 -17.36 10.55
CA THR A 321 -1.15 -17.11 11.56
C THR A 321 -0.62 -16.26 12.71
N GLN A 322 -1.52 -15.77 13.53
CA GLN A 322 -1.23 -15.33 14.87
C GLN A 322 -0.94 -16.55 15.76
N TYR A 323 -0.50 -16.32 17.00
CA TYR A 323 -0.18 -17.39 17.95
C TYR A 323 -1.36 -18.34 18.23
N ASN A 324 -2.60 -17.86 18.07
CA ASN A 324 -3.83 -18.59 18.31
C ASN A 324 -4.47 -19.19 17.04
N GLY A 325 -3.78 -19.20 15.90
CA GLY A 325 -4.27 -19.76 14.64
C GLY A 325 -5.07 -18.80 13.74
N LEU A 326 -5.48 -17.62 14.24
CA LEU A 326 -6.13 -16.61 13.42
C LEU A 326 -5.19 -16.06 12.34
N PRO A 327 -5.72 -15.55 11.21
CA PRO A 327 -4.90 -14.97 10.14
C PRO A 327 -3.97 -13.88 10.64
N ILE A 328 -2.73 -13.84 10.16
CA ILE A 328 -1.76 -12.81 10.52
C ILE A 328 -2.20 -11.44 10.00
N HIS A 329 -2.08 -10.41 10.83
CA HIS A 329 -2.37 -9.05 10.39
C HIS A 329 -1.33 -8.57 9.38
N PRO A 330 -1.71 -8.12 8.15
CA PRO A 330 -0.75 -7.81 7.08
C PRO A 330 0.28 -6.72 7.45
N SER A 331 -0.07 -5.75 8.31
CA SER A 331 0.88 -4.72 8.74
C SER A 331 1.96 -5.24 9.69
N SER A 332 1.73 -6.38 10.38
CA SER A 332 2.72 -7.01 11.28
C SER A 332 3.99 -7.37 10.53
N VAL A 333 3.84 -7.92 9.31
CA VAL A 333 4.97 -8.28 8.44
C VAL A 333 5.84 -7.06 8.11
N THR A 334 5.19 -5.96 7.71
CA THR A 334 5.90 -4.71 7.36
C THR A 334 6.61 -4.12 8.57
N SER A 335 5.94 -4.11 9.71
CA SER A 335 6.49 -3.58 10.97
C SER A 335 7.63 -4.43 11.49
N TRP A 336 7.49 -5.76 11.42
CA TRP A 336 8.53 -6.69 11.82
C TRP A 336 9.76 -6.55 10.91
N LEU A 337 9.59 -6.59 9.59
CA LEU A 337 10.68 -6.50 8.62
C LEU A 337 11.47 -5.20 8.78
N ARG A 338 10.80 -4.06 8.97
CA ARG A 338 11.45 -2.78 9.26
C ARG A 338 12.31 -2.85 10.52
N LYS A 339 11.77 -3.36 11.64
CA LYS A 339 12.49 -3.49 12.90
C LYS A 339 13.66 -4.48 12.79
N PHE A 340 13.45 -5.56 12.05
CA PHE A 340 14.48 -6.60 11.84
C PHE A 340 15.67 -6.05 11.06
N THR A 341 15.42 -5.37 9.94
CA THR A 341 16.50 -4.77 9.12
C THR A 341 17.24 -3.67 9.88
N GLU A 342 16.51 -2.82 10.62
CA GLU A 342 17.09 -1.77 11.47
C GLU A 342 18.03 -2.35 12.56
N ARG A 343 17.59 -3.40 13.29
CA ARG A 343 18.37 -4.04 14.36
C ARG A 343 19.63 -4.76 13.86
N ASN A 344 19.60 -5.24 12.61
CA ASN A 344 20.71 -5.99 12.02
C ASN A 344 21.59 -5.14 11.09
N GLY A 345 21.44 -3.82 11.08
CA GLY A 345 22.25 -2.93 10.23
C GLY A 345 22.06 -3.14 8.73
N LEU A 346 20.91 -3.71 8.33
CA LEU A 346 20.59 -3.98 6.94
C LEU A 346 19.90 -2.76 6.31
N PRO A 347 19.94 -2.62 4.97
CA PRO A 347 19.15 -1.58 4.28
C PRO A 347 17.68 -1.63 4.67
N HIS A 348 16.99 -0.49 4.65
CA HIS A 348 15.56 -0.46 4.86
C HIS A 348 14.82 -1.24 3.77
N VAL A 349 14.15 -2.32 4.16
CA VAL A 349 13.43 -3.22 3.25
C VAL A 349 11.93 -3.18 3.50
N THR A 350 11.16 -3.17 2.42
CA THR A 350 9.69 -3.29 2.46
C THR A 350 9.23 -4.52 1.68
N PRO A 351 8.06 -5.10 1.99
CA PRO A 351 7.51 -6.20 1.21
C PRO A 351 7.42 -5.93 -0.30
N HIS A 352 7.11 -4.69 -0.68
CA HIS A 352 7.05 -4.31 -2.09
C HIS A 352 8.43 -4.25 -2.75
N MET A 353 9.44 -3.83 -1.99
CA MET A 353 10.83 -3.85 -2.44
C MET A 353 11.34 -5.28 -2.67
N LEU A 354 10.97 -6.26 -1.85
CA LEU A 354 11.29 -7.67 -2.07
C LEU A 354 10.74 -8.20 -3.39
N ARG A 355 9.52 -7.80 -3.73
CA ARG A 355 8.91 -8.14 -5.03
C ARG A 355 9.67 -7.49 -6.20
N HIS A 356 10.11 -6.24 -6.07
CA HIS A 356 10.97 -5.61 -7.06
C HIS A 356 12.32 -6.31 -7.18
N THR A 357 12.92 -6.67 -6.06
CA THR A 357 14.16 -7.47 -6.02
C THR A 357 14.01 -8.80 -6.75
N SER A 358 12.94 -9.55 -6.48
CA SER A 358 12.63 -10.80 -7.20
C SER A 358 12.55 -10.60 -8.71
N ALA A 359 11.84 -9.57 -9.16
CA ALA A 359 11.69 -9.27 -10.57
C ALA A 359 13.02 -8.88 -11.23
N THR A 360 13.78 -8.00 -10.59
CA THR A 360 15.08 -7.54 -11.08
C THR A 360 16.07 -8.69 -11.21
N MET A 361 16.14 -9.57 -10.19
CA MET A 361 17.02 -10.74 -10.24
C MET A 361 16.65 -11.70 -11.37
N LEU A 362 15.36 -11.95 -11.59
CA LEU A 362 14.92 -12.78 -12.72
C LEU A 362 15.33 -12.20 -14.07
N LEU A 363 15.19 -10.88 -14.24
CA LEU A 363 15.58 -10.21 -15.47
C LEU A 363 17.11 -10.25 -15.67
N MET A 364 17.89 -10.03 -14.62
CA MET A 364 19.36 -10.12 -14.67
C MET A 364 19.85 -11.54 -15.02
N GLN A 365 19.09 -12.58 -14.64
CA GLN A 365 19.37 -13.97 -15.01
C GLN A 365 18.86 -14.34 -16.42
N GLY A 366 18.39 -13.36 -17.19
CA GLY A 366 17.98 -13.57 -18.59
C GLY A 366 16.55 -14.14 -18.75
N VAL A 367 15.73 -14.15 -17.70
CA VAL A 367 14.33 -14.54 -17.82
C VAL A 367 13.61 -13.54 -18.73
N PRO A 368 12.90 -14.00 -19.79
CA PRO A 368 12.25 -13.09 -20.74
C PRO A 368 11.34 -12.06 -20.06
N LEU A 369 11.43 -10.79 -20.48
CA LEU A 369 10.65 -9.68 -19.91
C LEU A 369 9.14 -9.96 -19.91
N LYS A 370 8.63 -10.74 -20.86
CA LYS A 370 7.20 -11.15 -20.92
C LYS A 370 6.81 -12.20 -19.87
N ALA A 371 7.76 -13.00 -19.38
CA ALA A 371 7.49 -14.04 -18.39
C ALA A 371 7.42 -13.49 -16.96
N VAL A 372 8.21 -12.46 -16.64
CA VAL A 372 8.26 -11.86 -15.30
C VAL A 372 6.92 -11.26 -14.87
N PRO A 373 6.19 -10.46 -15.68
CA PRO A 373 4.86 -9.94 -15.33
C PRO A 373 3.86 -11.05 -15.02
N ARG A 374 3.86 -12.14 -15.80
CA ARG A 374 2.97 -13.30 -15.59
C ARG A 374 3.25 -13.94 -14.23
N ARG A 375 4.52 -14.19 -13.89
CA ARG A 375 4.91 -14.73 -12.57
C ARG A 375 4.50 -13.83 -11.43
N LEU A 376 4.66 -12.52 -11.60
CA LEU A 376 4.29 -11.54 -10.59
C LEU A 376 2.78 -11.26 -10.51
N GLY A 377 1.99 -11.55 -11.54
CA GLY A 377 0.59 -11.16 -11.65
C GLY A 377 0.44 -9.66 -11.87
N HIS A 378 1.18 -9.08 -12.82
CA HIS A 378 0.98 -7.73 -13.34
C HIS A 378 -0.01 -7.78 -14.49
N THR A 379 -1.05 -6.94 -14.44
CA THR A 379 -2.06 -6.82 -15.50
C THR A 379 -1.52 -6.15 -16.77
N LEU A 380 -0.49 -5.31 -16.64
CA LEU A 380 0.12 -4.57 -17.74
C LEU A 380 1.64 -4.80 -17.76
N ALA A 381 2.15 -5.23 -18.91
CA ALA A 381 3.59 -5.35 -19.15
C ALA A 381 4.34 -4.01 -19.05
N SER A 382 3.64 -2.89 -19.36
CA SER A 382 4.17 -1.52 -19.20
C SER A 382 4.57 -1.21 -17.74
N THR A 383 3.86 -1.73 -16.75
CA THR A 383 4.23 -1.57 -15.34
C THR A 383 5.60 -2.18 -15.04
N THR A 384 5.92 -3.30 -15.67
CA THR A 384 7.23 -3.96 -15.51
C THR A 384 8.32 -3.20 -16.27
N SER A 385 8.07 -2.78 -17.49
CA SER A 385 9.03 -2.00 -18.30
C SER A 385 9.36 -0.64 -17.66
N ASP A 386 8.34 0.07 -17.17
CA ASP A 386 8.52 1.38 -16.52
C ASP A 386 9.29 1.32 -15.19
N ILE A 387 9.18 0.20 -14.46
CA ILE A 387 9.80 0.02 -13.14
C ILE A 387 11.25 -0.49 -13.30
N TYR A 388 11.52 -1.30 -14.31
CA TYR A 388 12.79 -2.02 -14.47
C TYR A 388 13.67 -1.46 -15.61
N GLY A 389 13.36 -0.26 -16.14
CA GLY A 389 14.12 0.37 -17.22
C GLY A 389 15.63 0.49 -16.97
N HIS A 390 16.07 0.57 -15.70
CA HIS A 390 17.49 0.60 -15.33
C HIS A 390 18.14 -0.78 -15.31
N SER A 391 17.41 -1.84 -14.97
CA SER A 391 17.93 -3.20 -15.10
C SER A 391 18.04 -3.63 -16.56
N LEU A 392 17.40 -2.92 -17.49
CA LEU A 392 17.60 -3.13 -18.93
C LEU A 392 18.99 -2.69 -19.38
N ARG A 393 19.63 -1.69 -18.73
CA ARG A 393 21.03 -1.32 -19.05
C ARG A 393 22.00 -2.43 -18.68
N SER A 394 21.86 -3.02 -17.49
CA SER A 394 22.66 -4.18 -17.10
C SER A 394 22.37 -5.44 -17.95
N VAL A 395 21.15 -5.56 -18.48
CA VAL A 395 20.80 -6.62 -19.44
C VAL A 395 21.42 -6.34 -20.82
N GLU A 396 21.56 -5.08 -21.24
CA GLU A 396 22.30 -4.71 -22.45
C GLU A 396 23.79 -5.01 -22.30
N ASP A 397 24.39 -4.69 -21.15
CA ASP A 397 25.80 -5.04 -20.86
C ASP A 397 25.99 -6.56 -20.89
N ILE A 398 25.13 -7.34 -20.24
CA ILE A 398 25.16 -8.82 -20.28
C ILE A 398 24.93 -9.35 -21.69
N ALA A 399 24.06 -8.71 -22.49
CA ALA A 399 23.83 -9.11 -23.87
C ALA A 399 25.06 -8.83 -24.76
N ALA A 400 25.74 -7.70 -24.56
CA ALA A 400 26.99 -7.38 -25.23
C ALA A 400 28.09 -8.38 -24.87
N ASP A 401 28.27 -8.68 -23.57
CA ASP A 401 29.26 -9.66 -23.11
C ASP A 401 28.97 -11.07 -23.64
N LYS A 402 27.71 -11.48 -23.71
CA LYS A 402 27.31 -12.77 -24.31
C LYS A 402 27.56 -12.83 -25.80
N LEU A 403 27.29 -11.74 -26.53
CA LEU A 403 27.57 -11.65 -27.95
C LEU A 403 29.09 -11.67 -28.19
N GLU A 404 29.87 -10.94 -27.40
CA GLU A 404 31.32 -10.97 -27.46
C GLU A 404 31.86 -12.38 -27.17
N ALA A 405 31.41 -13.04 -26.13
CA ALA A 405 31.80 -14.42 -25.81
C ALA A 405 31.43 -15.43 -26.90
N MET A 406 30.29 -15.22 -27.59
CA MET A 406 29.80 -16.10 -28.64
C MET A 406 30.53 -15.88 -29.98
N LEU A 407 30.96 -14.64 -30.25
CA LEU A 407 31.58 -14.25 -31.51
C LEU A 407 33.12 -14.13 -31.44
N SER A 408 33.72 -14.25 -30.24
CA SER A 408 35.18 -14.21 -30.07
C SER A 408 35.84 -15.47 -30.63
N PRO A 409 36.93 -15.33 -31.42
CA PRO A 409 37.59 -16.46 -32.10
C PRO A 409 38.08 -17.57 -31.16
N SER A 410 38.35 -17.28 -29.89
CA SER A 410 38.80 -18.26 -28.87
C SER A 410 37.77 -19.31 -28.49
N THR A 411 36.48 -19.12 -28.83
CA THR A 411 35.39 -20.07 -28.53
C THR A 411 35.12 -21.04 -29.68
N GLN A 412 35.48 -20.69 -30.93
CA GLN A 412 35.31 -21.55 -32.12
C GLN A 412 36.28 -22.72 -32.14
N LEU A 413 37.49 -22.55 -31.56
CA LEU A 413 38.53 -23.61 -31.55
C LEU A 413 38.24 -24.78 -30.61
N LYS A 414 37.22 -24.70 -29.76
CA LYS A 414 36.80 -25.78 -28.83
C LYS A 414 35.64 -26.65 -29.35
N MET A 415 35.02 -26.30 -30.46
CA MET A 415 33.90 -27.04 -31.06
C MET A 415 34.31 -27.95 -32.23
N GLU A 416 35.51 -27.82 -32.75
CA GLU A 416 36.03 -28.67 -33.86
C GLU A 416 36.78 -29.92 -33.39
N ASP A 417 36.97 -30.08 -32.05
CA ASP A 417 37.67 -31.26 -31.49
C ASP A 417 36.71 -32.17 -30.66
N LYS A 418 35.45 -32.31 -31.07
CA LYS A 418 34.55 -33.34 -30.49
C LYS A 418 33.80 -34.09 -31.56
#